data_7410f88856395b73cca544f451eb3460
#
_entry.id   7410f88856395b73cca544f451eb3460
#
_cell.length_a   1.000
_cell.length_b   1.000
_cell.length_c   1.000
_cell.angle_alpha   90.00
_cell.angle_beta   90.00
_cell.angle_gamma   90.00
#
_symmetry.space_group_name_H-M   'P 1'
#
loop_
_entity.id
_entity.type
_entity.pdbx_description
1 polymer ?
#
loop_
_entity_poly.entity_id
_entity_poly.type
_entity_poly.pdbx_seq_one_letter_code
_entity_poly.pdbx_strand_id
1 'polypeptide(L)'
;MNDGKKFGFTTTILHSDRQKPIEHGSLHKPIHTAVAYGYRDARELADVFQGKKPGYRYGRQGNPTVTALEEKITRMEEGVSTLCFATGMAAIGALVQALLRTSDHVVSSAFLFGNTNSLWQTVDLQGMPVSFVDATDVANVERALKPTTRMVFVETIANPRTQIADLARIGALCRERGILYVVDNTMTSPYLFRPKDVGASLVLNALTKSIGGHGNALGGSLTDTGLFDWSHYPNIAESYKRFAPAQWGMAQLRAKALRDFGGALGPEAAHHLAVGSETMALRIERESSTALALATKLSADARVAAVYYPGLPTHPQHAIAKQLFRAYGGLLSFELKEGFDCFDYLNRLKIAIPASNLGDTRTLVIPVAHTIYHEMGPARRASMGIAESLIRVSVGIEDTDDLLDDFAQALNA
;
A
#
# COMPACT_ATOMS: atom_id res chain seq x y z
N MET A 1 12.02 19.78 21.00
CA MET A 1 12.42 18.39 21.23
C MET A 1 13.40 18.01 20.15
N ASN A 2 14.69 18.29 20.31
CA ASN A 2 15.64 17.81 19.29
C ASN A 2 17.08 17.80 19.86
N ASP A 3 17.33 16.87 20.79
CA ASP A 3 18.68 16.61 21.29
C ASP A 3 19.36 15.46 20.50
N GLY A 4 19.02 15.32 19.19
CA GLY A 4 19.59 14.28 18.32
C GLY A 4 19.09 12.85 18.58
N LYS A 5 18.20 12.63 19.54
CA LYS A 5 17.68 11.29 19.86
C LYS A 5 16.63 10.86 18.83
N LYS A 6 16.88 9.74 18.15
CA LYS A 6 15.90 9.09 17.27
C LYS A 6 14.87 8.34 18.14
N PHE A 7 13.60 8.76 18.07
CA PHE A 7 12.49 8.06 18.72
C PHE A 7 12.11 6.78 17.96
N GLY A 8 11.54 5.82 18.69
CA GLY A 8 10.93 4.63 18.07
C GLY A 8 9.71 4.97 17.22
N PHE A 9 9.28 4.01 16.39
CA PHE A 9 8.20 4.19 15.41
C PHE A 9 6.93 4.77 16.05
N THR A 10 6.35 4.10 17.04
CA THR A 10 5.09 4.53 17.68
C THR A 10 5.18 5.93 18.28
N THR A 11 6.27 6.24 19.01
CA THR A 11 6.48 7.58 19.56
C THR A 11 6.55 8.64 18.47
N THR A 12 7.24 8.35 17.38
CA THR A 12 7.35 9.26 16.23
C THR A 12 5.97 9.57 15.62
N ILE A 13 5.12 8.56 15.49
CA ILE A 13 3.78 8.70 14.90
C ILE A 13 2.84 9.48 15.83
N LEU A 14 2.79 9.12 17.12
CA LEU A 14 1.96 9.80 18.13
C LEU A 14 2.27 11.29 18.26
N HIS A 15 3.51 11.70 18.02
CA HIS A 15 3.97 13.08 18.19
C HIS A 15 4.25 13.81 16.85
N SER A 16 3.92 13.22 15.70
CA SER A 16 4.16 13.83 14.39
C SER A 16 3.47 15.18 14.22
N ASP A 17 2.24 15.30 14.68
CA ASP A 17 1.41 16.51 14.56
C ASP A 17 1.93 17.66 15.42
N ARG A 18 2.72 17.37 16.48
CA ARG A 18 3.17 18.34 17.48
C ARG A 18 4.50 19.02 17.16
N GLN A 19 5.03 18.77 15.97
CA GLN A 19 6.28 19.43 15.52
C GLN A 19 6.09 20.92 15.19
N LYS A 20 4.84 21.31 14.92
CA LYS A 20 4.42 22.69 14.72
C LYS A 20 3.31 23.02 15.74
N PRO A 21 3.10 24.28 16.09
CA PRO A 21 1.97 24.68 16.93
C PRO A 21 0.65 24.17 16.32
N ILE A 22 -0.17 23.52 17.15
CA ILE A 22 -1.51 23.07 16.77
C ILE A 22 -2.51 24.10 17.32
N GLU A 23 -3.54 24.39 16.54
CA GLU A 23 -4.57 25.36 16.85
C GLU A 23 -5.19 25.07 18.22
N HIS A 24 -5.26 26.08 19.08
CA HIS A 24 -5.84 26.02 20.43
C HIS A 24 -5.21 24.96 21.36
N GLY A 25 -4.01 24.45 21.04
CA GLY A 25 -3.35 23.41 21.83
C GLY A 25 -3.99 22.02 21.73
N SER A 26 -4.78 21.75 20.69
CA SER A 26 -5.38 20.43 20.45
C SER A 26 -4.32 19.33 20.44
N LEU A 27 -4.68 18.12 20.89
CA LEU A 27 -3.78 16.96 20.82
C LEU A 27 -3.71 16.37 19.40
N HIS A 28 -4.82 16.38 18.67
CA HIS A 28 -4.90 16.02 17.27
C HIS A 28 -5.04 17.25 16.39
N LYS A 29 -4.57 17.18 15.15
CA LYS A 29 -4.80 18.21 14.14
C LYS A 29 -6.32 18.37 13.93
N PRO A 30 -6.90 19.58 14.09
CA PRO A 30 -8.31 19.82 13.81
C PRO A 30 -8.69 19.54 12.37
N ILE A 31 -9.95 19.15 12.14
CA ILE A 31 -10.47 18.94 10.79
C ILE A 31 -10.78 20.30 10.15
N HIS A 32 -10.06 20.62 9.08
CA HIS A 32 -10.28 21.82 8.27
C HIS A 32 -11.10 21.47 7.04
N THR A 33 -12.40 21.78 7.05
CA THR A 33 -13.32 21.48 5.94
C THR A 33 -13.31 22.53 4.84
N ALA A 34 -12.54 23.62 5.01
CA ALA A 34 -12.49 24.70 4.03
C ALA A 34 -11.98 24.23 2.67
N VAL A 35 -12.74 24.57 1.62
CA VAL A 35 -12.37 24.30 0.22
C VAL A 35 -11.50 25.43 -0.36
N ALA A 36 -11.73 26.68 0.06
CA ALA A 36 -11.00 27.86 -0.38
C ALA A 36 -10.38 28.60 0.81
N TYR A 37 -9.29 29.31 0.55
CA TYR A 37 -8.52 30.01 1.58
C TYR A 37 -8.36 31.47 1.19
N GLY A 38 -8.72 32.39 2.11
CA GLY A 38 -8.65 33.83 1.92
C GLY A 38 -7.36 34.45 2.44
N TYR A 39 -6.95 35.54 1.81
CA TYR A 39 -5.79 36.35 2.18
C TYR A 39 -6.23 37.82 2.37
N ARG A 40 -5.58 38.55 3.27
CA ARG A 40 -5.90 39.97 3.49
C ARG A 40 -5.37 40.84 2.38
N ASP A 41 -4.28 40.47 1.75
CA ASP A 41 -3.65 41.17 0.63
C ASP A 41 -3.70 40.33 -0.63
N ALA A 42 -4.18 40.86 -1.73
CA ALA A 42 -4.22 40.20 -3.04
C ALA A 42 -2.82 39.87 -3.58
N ARG A 43 -1.79 40.64 -3.19
CA ARG A 43 -0.39 40.33 -3.54
C ARG A 43 0.09 39.07 -2.82
N GLU A 44 -0.29 38.89 -1.55
CA GLU A 44 0.01 37.69 -0.79
C GLU A 44 -0.64 36.45 -1.45
N LEU A 45 -1.91 36.56 -1.86
CA LEU A 45 -2.59 35.51 -2.62
C LEU A 45 -1.81 35.18 -3.92
N ALA A 46 -1.40 36.21 -4.66
CA ALA A 46 -0.61 36.02 -5.89
C ALA A 46 0.73 35.31 -5.62
N ASP A 47 1.44 35.67 -4.55
CA ASP A 47 2.70 35.06 -4.17
C ASP A 47 2.53 33.57 -3.81
N VAL A 48 1.43 33.21 -3.13
CA VAL A 48 1.11 31.80 -2.85
C VAL A 48 0.80 31.04 -4.16
N PHE A 49 0.07 31.64 -5.11
CA PHE A 49 -0.20 31.03 -6.41
C PHE A 49 1.08 30.81 -7.24
N GLN A 50 2.02 31.76 -7.14
CA GLN A 50 3.31 31.70 -7.84
C GLN A 50 4.34 30.80 -7.13
N GLY A 51 4.01 30.27 -5.94
CA GLY A 51 4.92 29.44 -5.14
C GLY A 51 6.05 30.22 -4.47
N LYS A 52 5.98 31.55 -4.40
CA LYS A 52 6.93 32.41 -3.70
C LYS A 52 6.74 32.38 -2.18
N LYS A 53 5.52 32.07 -1.73
CA LYS A 53 5.13 31.98 -0.33
C LYS A 53 4.39 30.66 -0.10
N PRO A 54 4.65 29.94 1.02
CA PRO A 54 3.82 28.78 1.39
C PRO A 54 2.41 29.20 1.75
N GLY A 55 1.41 28.37 1.41
CA GLY A 55 0.02 28.65 1.74
C GLY A 55 -0.94 27.70 1.03
N TYR A 56 -2.19 27.71 1.46
CA TYR A 56 -3.27 26.94 0.86
C TYR A 56 -4.05 27.81 -0.12
N ARG A 57 -4.54 27.24 -1.20
CA ARG A 57 -5.30 27.93 -2.26
C ARG A 57 -6.67 27.33 -2.44
N TYR A 58 -6.72 26.03 -2.65
CA TYR A 58 -7.92 25.27 -2.92
C TYR A 58 -7.74 23.83 -2.41
N GLY A 59 -8.77 23.28 -1.74
CA GLY A 59 -8.71 22.02 -1.00
C GLY A 59 -8.23 20.81 -1.82
N ARG A 60 -8.54 20.77 -3.12
CA ARG A 60 -8.06 19.71 -4.03
C ARG A 60 -6.53 19.67 -4.15
N GLN A 61 -5.85 20.81 -3.99
CA GLN A 61 -4.39 20.92 -4.12
C GLN A 61 -3.64 20.78 -2.79
N GLY A 62 -4.32 21.05 -1.70
CA GLY A 62 -3.79 20.97 -0.34
C GLY A 62 -4.80 21.45 0.69
N ASN A 63 -4.82 20.77 1.83
CA ASN A 63 -5.67 21.05 2.98
C ASN A 63 -4.87 20.83 4.26
N PRO A 64 -4.98 21.64 5.31
CA PRO A 64 -4.16 21.51 6.53
C PRO A 64 -4.24 20.13 7.20
N THR A 65 -5.44 19.51 7.23
CA THR A 65 -5.63 18.17 7.82
C THR A 65 -4.97 17.09 6.96
N VAL A 66 -5.11 17.18 5.63
CA VAL A 66 -4.45 16.27 4.68
C VAL A 66 -2.93 16.42 4.75
N THR A 67 -2.42 17.65 4.83
CA THR A 67 -0.97 17.92 4.96
C THR A 67 -0.39 17.28 6.24
N ALA A 68 -1.12 17.35 7.36
CA ALA A 68 -0.69 16.71 8.60
C ALA A 68 -0.58 15.18 8.43
N LEU A 69 -1.53 14.54 7.74
CA LEU A 69 -1.43 13.12 7.39
C LEU A 69 -0.25 12.83 6.44
N GLU A 70 -0.05 13.66 5.38
CA GLU A 70 1.10 13.53 4.48
C GLU A 70 2.43 13.56 5.26
N GLU A 71 2.59 14.50 6.21
CA GLU A 71 3.78 14.59 7.08
C GLU A 71 3.92 13.36 7.99
N LYS A 72 2.81 12.82 8.53
CA LYS A 72 2.80 11.61 9.36
C LYS A 72 3.25 10.39 8.56
N ILE A 73 2.71 10.17 7.35
CA ILE A 73 3.12 9.06 6.48
C ILE A 73 4.58 9.20 6.01
N THR A 74 5.02 10.43 5.69
CA THR A 74 6.42 10.70 5.34
C THR A 74 7.37 10.20 6.43
N ARG A 75 7.02 10.42 7.71
CA ARG A 75 7.82 9.95 8.86
C ARG A 75 7.77 8.44 9.04
N MET A 76 6.62 7.82 8.80
CA MET A 76 6.46 6.35 8.87
C MET A 76 7.39 5.66 7.87
N GLU A 77 7.43 6.16 6.64
CA GLU A 77 8.26 5.60 5.55
C GLU A 77 9.72 6.10 5.55
N GLU A 78 10.08 7.01 6.47
CA GLU A 78 11.36 7.73 6.45
C GLU A 78 11.66 8.37 5.08
N GLY A 79 10.61 8.83 4.40
CA GLY A 79 10.67 9.50 3.10
C GLY A 79 11.03 10.98 3.19
N VAL A 80 11.03 11.66 2.04
CA VAL A 80 11.27 13.12 1.95
C VAL A 80 9.99 13.91 1.76
N SER A 81 8.97 13.32 1.12
CA SER A 81 7.63 13.91 0.98
C SER A 81 6.59 12.85 0.62
N THR A 82 5.34 13.12 0.98
CA THR A 82 4.19 12.26 0.66
C THR A 82 3.07 13.07 0.04
N LEU A 83 2.32 12.46 -0.86
CA LEU A 83 1.02 12.92 -1.37
C LEU A 83 -0.06 11.93 -0.96
N CYS A 84 -1.18 12.44 -0.43
CA CYS A 84 -2.34 11.62 -0.12
C CYS A 84 -3.44 11.78 -1.19
N PHE A 85 -4.10 10.66 -1.48
CA PHE A 85 -5.13 10.49 -2.51
C PHE A 85 -6.40 9.88 -1.89
N ALA A 86 -7.53 10.05 -2.57
CA ALA A 86 -8.82 9.52 -2.14
C ALA A 86 -8.84 7.99 -1.97
N THR A 87 -8.01 7.25 -2.71
CA THR A 87 -7.88 5.79 -2.64
C THR A 87 -6.48 5.35 -3.04
N GLY A 88 -6.10 4.10 -2.70
CA GLY A 88 -4.86 3.49 -3.24
C GLY A 88 -4.85 3.43 -4.76
N MET A 89 -5.99 3.12 -5.40
CA MET A 89 -6.11 3.13 -6.86
C MET A 89 -5.92 4.51 -7.47
N ALA A 90 -6.38 5.58 -6.80
CA ALA A 90 -6.11 6.95 -7.24
C ALA A 90 -4.61 7.29 -7.16
N ALA A 91 -3.90 6.75 -6.17
CA ALA A 91 -2.45 6.89 -6.09
C ALA A 91 -1.73 6.15 -7.23
N ILE A 92 -2.17 4.94 -7.61
CA ILE A 92 -1.61 4.23 -8.79
C ILE A 92 -1.94 4.98 -10.08
N GLY A 93 -3.18 5.43 -10.25
CA GLY A 93 -3.58 6.26 -11.39
C GLY A 93 -2.75 7.54 -11.52
N ALA A 94 -2.34 8.12 -10.38
CA ALA A 94 -1.46 9.29 -10.35
C ALA A 94 -0.08 9.02 -10.97
N LEU A 95 0.49 7.82 -10.75
CA LEU A 95 1.76 7.42 -11.39
C LEU A 95 1.61 7.43 -12.92
N VAL A 96 0.54 6.82 -13.42
CA VAL A 96 0.26 6.75 -14.87
C VAL A 96 0.11 8.16 -15.44
N GLN A 97 -0.79 8.97 -14.87
CA GLN A 97 -1.12 10.29 -15.37
C GLN A 97 0.03 11.30 -15.32
N ALA A 98 0.83 11.23 -14.28
CA ALA A 98 1.90 12.20 -14.09
C ALA A 98 3.23 11.77 -14.70
N LEU A 99 3.57 10.49 -14.66
CA LEU A 99 4.92 10.02 -14.91
C LEU A 99 5.09 9.23 -16.22
N LEU A 100 4.03 8.66 -16.78
CA LEU A 100 4.13 7.88 -18.01
C LEU A 100 3.65 8.66 -19.24
N ARG A 101 4.15 8.26 -20.41
CA ARG A 101 3.76 8.76 -21.73
C ARG A 101 3.50 7.58 -22.66
N THR A 102 2.79 7.79 -23.74
CA THR A 102 2.60 6.79 -24.81
C THR A 102 3.96 6.21 -25.22
N SER A 103 4.03 4.90 -25.38
CA SER A 103 5.23 4.10 -25.66
C SER A 103 6.21 3.88 -24.50
N ASP A 104 6.00 4.50 -23.33
CA ASP A 104 6.75 4.14 -22.13
C ASP A 104 6.38 2.74 -21.69
N HIS A 105 7.37 1.95 -21.30
CA HIS A 105 7.19 0.58 -20.86
C HIS A 105 7.21 0.46 -19.34
N VAL A 106 6.35 -0.38 -18.81
CA VAL A 106 6.29 -0.76 -17.39
C VAL A 106 6.56 -2.25 -17.24
N VAL A 107 7.42 -2.63 -16.31
CA VAL A 107 7.52 -4.02 -15.85
C VAL A 107 6.75 -4.11 -14.53
N SER A 108 5.78 -5.01 -14.47
CA SER A 108 4.93 -5.19 -13.29
C SER A 108 4.99 -6.63 -12.80
N SER A 109 4.92 -6.82 -11.48
CA SER A 109 4.67 -8.17 -10.95
C SER A 109 3.38 -8.73 -11.55
N ALA A 110 3.38 -10.03 -11.86
CA ALA A 110 2.16 -10.77 -12.21
C ALA A 110 1.28 -11.04 -10.99
N PHE A 111 1.87 -11.00 -9.81
CA PHE A 111 1.20 -11.21 -8.52
C PHE A 111 0.84 -9.87 -7.91
N LEU A 112 -0.34 -9.35 -8.26
CA LEU A 112 -0.86 -8.07 -7.80
C LEU A 112 -2.32 -8.21 -7.35
N PHE A 113 -2.76 -7.25 -6.56
CA PHE A 113 -4.18 -7.03 -6.31
C PHE A 113 -4.96 -6.91 -7.64
N GLY A 114 -6.13 -7.56 -7.71
CA GLY A 114 -6.91 -7.70 -8.96
C GLY A 114 -7.15 -6.38 -9.71
N ASN A 115 -7.54 -5.31 -9.00
CA ASN A 115 -7.80 -4.02 -9.64
C ASN A 115 -6.51 -3.34 -10.14
N THR A 116 -5.38 -3.52 -9.46
CA THR A 116 -4.08 -3.04 -9.94
C THR A 116 -3.69 -3.74 -11.24
N ASN A 117 -3.90 -5.06 -11.30
CA ASN A 117 -3.67 -5.84 -12.53
C ASN A 117 -4.58 -5.36 -13.67
N SER A 118 -5.87 -5.14 -13.40
CA SER A 118 -6.84 -4.62 -14.38
C SER A 118 -6.44 -3.22 -14.88
N LEU A 119 -5.99 -2.33 -13.99
CA LEU A 119 -5.51 -1.00 -14.38
C LEU A 119 -4.29 -1.10 -15.31
N TRP A 120 -3.30 -1.95 -15.00
CA TRP A 120 -2.13 -2.13 -15.85
C TRP A 120 -2.49 -2.69 -17.24
N GLN A 121 -3.50 -3.56 -17.34
CA GLN A 121 -4.02 -3.99 -18.65
C GLN A 121 -4.66 -2.85 -19.42
N THR A 122 -5.40 -1.98 -18.76
CA THR A 122 -5.96 -0.77 -19.39
C THR A 122 -4.86 0.17 -19.87
N VAL A 123 -3.80 0.34 -19.09
CA VAL A 123 -2.62 1.15 -19.45
C VAL A 123 -1.91 0.58 -20.68
N ASP A 124 -1.77 -0.74 -20.77
CA ASP A 124 -1.22 -1.43 -21.95
C ASP A 124 -2.05 -1.14 -23.21
N LEU A 125 -3.37 -1.25 -23.12
CA LEU A 125 -4.29 -0.91 -24.22
C LEU A 125 -4.26 0.56 -24.63
N GLN A 126 -3.84 1.45 -23.73
CA GLN A 126 -3.66 2.89 -24.01
C GLN A 126 -2.30 3.21 -24.66
N GLY A 127 -1.53 2.20 -25.06
CA GLY A 127 -0.26 2.37 -25.76
C GLY A 127 0.94 2.62 -24.84
N MET A 128 0.83 2.26 -23.59
CA MET A 128 1.94 2.19 -22.63
C MET A 128 2.20 0.72 -22.28
N PRO A 129 3.05 0.01 -23.01
CA PRO A 129 3.22 -1.44 -22.89
C PRO A 129 3.56 -1.89 -21.47
N VAL A 130 2.92 -2.97 -21.00
CA VAL A 130 3.15 -3.55 -19.68
C VAL A 130 3.60 -5.01 -19.81
N SER A 131 4.75 -5.35 -19.24
CA SER A 131 5.20 -6.73 -19.10
C SER A 131 4.92 -7.25 -17.69
N PHE A 132 4.05 -8.25 -17.58
CA PHE A 132 3.79 -8.94 -16.32
C PHE A 132 4.79 -10.08 -16.13
N VAL A 133 5.49 -10.10 -15.00
CA VAL A 133 6.53 -11.09 -14.70
C VAL A 133 6.36 -11.69 -13.30
N ASP A 134 6.87 -12.90 -13.11
CA ASP A 134 7.07 -13.45 -11.77
C ASP A 134 8.24 -12.71 -11.10
N ALA A 135 7.89 -11.72 -10.27
CA ALA A 135 8.84 -10.86 -9.58
C ALA A 135 9.48 -11.52 -8.33
N THR A 136 9.18 -12.79 -8.03
CA THR A 136 9.89 -13.55 -6.98
C THR A 136 11.33 -13.89 -7.39
N ASP A 137 11.65 -13.76 -8.68
CA ASP A 137 13.01 -13.88 -9.22
C ASP A 137 13.35 -12.62 -10.05
N VAL A 138 14.38 -11.89 -9.64
CA VAL A 138 14.86 -10.68 -10.33
C VAL A 138 15.26 -10.94 -11.78
N ALA A 139 15.72 -12.15 -12.14
CA ALA A 139 16.10 -12.51 -13.52
C ALA A 139 14.90 -12.38 -14.49
N ASN A 140 13.67 -12.61 -14.03
CA ASN A 140 12.47 -12.40 -14.84
C ASN A 140 12.22 -10.91 -15.10
N VAL A 141 12.45 -10.07 -14.08
CA VAL A 141 12.36 -8.61 -14.22
C VAL A 141 13.40 -8.10 -15.21
N GLU A 142 14.67 -8.53 -15.04
CA GLU A 142 15.76 -8.09 -15.91
C GLU A 142 15.52 -8.44 -17.37
N ARG A 143 15.09 -9.68 -17.67
CA ARG A 143 14.76 -10.11 -19.06
C ARG A 143 13.62 -9.30 -19.69
N ALA A 144 12.71 -8.75 -18.89
CA ALA A 144 11.59 -7.97 -19.37
C ALA A 144 11.94 -6.50 -19.64
N LEU A 145 13.10 -6.01 -19.18
CA LEU A 145 13.50 -4.61 -19.37
C LEU A 145 13.68 -4.28 -20.85
N LYS A 146 13.25 -3.09 -21.24
CA LYS A 146 13.39 -2.49 -22.59
C LYS A 146 14.02 -1.10 -22.46
N PRO A 147 14.60 -0.55 -23.53
CA PRO A 147 15.12 0.82 -23.52
C PRO A 147 14.07 1.87 -23.14
N THR A 148 12.79 1.56 -23.37
CA THR A 148 11.65 2.41 -23.03
C THR A 148 11.09 2.13 -21.62
N THR A 149 11.66 1.21 -20.85
CA THR A 149 11.20 0.94 -19.47
C THR A 149 11.43 2.16 -18.59
N ARG A 150 10.35 2.64 -17.97
CA ARG A 150 10.36 3.80 -17.08
C ARG A 150 10.09 3.43 -15.65
N MET A 151 9.41 2.30 -15.41
CA MET A 151 8.95 1.91 -14.08
C MET A 151 9.00 0.39 -13.92
N VAL A 152 9.39 -0.06 -12.73
CA VAL A 152 9.13 -1.40 -12.21
C VAL A 152 8.19 -1.26 -11.04
N PHE A 153 7.06 -1.99 -11.06
CA PHE A 153 6.02 -1.96 -10.02
C PHE A 153 5.84 -3.34 -9.40
N VAL A 154 5.94 -3.42 -8.06
CA VAL A 154 5.73 -4.66 -7.29
C VAL A 154 4.96 -4.40 -6.02
N GLU A 155 4.28 -5.43 -5.47
CA GLU A 155 3.78 -5.46 -4.10
C GLU A 155 4.81 -6.16 -3.19
N THR A 156 4.87 -5.76 -1.92
CA THR A 156 5.77 -6.41 -0.93
C THR A 156 5.36 -7.84 -0.67
N ILE A 157 4.07 -8.05 -0.39
CA ILE A 157 3.43 -9.36 -0.25
C ILE A 157 2.20 -9.34 -1.15
N ALA A 158 2.11 -10.28 -2.07
CA ALA A 158 1.01 -10.38 -3.01
C ALA A 158 -0.27 -10.90 -2.34
N ASN A 159 -1.40 -10.38 -2.74
CA ASN A 159 -2.72 -10.85 -2.36
C ASN A 159 -3.32 -11.67 -3.53
N PRO A 160 -3.74 -12.94 -3.34
CA PRO A 160 -4.05 -13.60 -2.07
C PRO A 160 -3.01 -14.63 -1.58
N ARG A 161 -2.11 -15.13 -2.44
CA ARG A 161 -1.24 -16.27 -2.12
C ARG A 161 0.08 -15.90 -1.44
N THR A 162 0.21 -14.67 -1.02
CA THR A 162 1.30 -14.13 -0.20
C THR A 162 2.72 -14.29 -0.77
N GLN A 163 2.87 -14.40 -2.12
CA GLN A 163 4.18 -14.39 -2.75
C GLN A 163 4.91 -13.08 -2.42
N ILE A 164 6.23 -13.17 -2.23
CA ILE A 164 7.08 -12.02 -1.92
C ILE A 164 8.03 -11.79 -3.09
N ALA A 165 8.02 -10.58 -3.63
CA ALA A 165 8.94 -10.18 -4.69
C ALA A 165 10.40 -10.16 -4.18
N ASP A 166 11.37 -10.34 -5.09
CA ASP A 166 12.81 -10.23 -4.78
C ASP A 166 13.22 -8.75 -4.61
N LEU A 167 12.61 -8.11 -3.58
CA LEU A 167 12.58 -6.66 -3.39
C LEU A 167 13.96 -6.02 -3.43
N ALA A 168 14.94 -6.62 -2.75
CA ALA A 168 16.28 -6.05 -2.63
C ALA A 168 17.06 -6.10 -3.96
N ARG A 169 16.98 -7.24 -4.67
CA ARG A 169 17.68 -7.40 -5.95
C ARG A 169 17.02 -6.61 -7.06
N ILE A 170 15.68 -6.50 -7.07
CA ILE A 170 14.95 -5.62 -7.99
C ILE A 170 15.33 -4.16 -7.74
N GLY A 171 15.42 -3.72 -6.49
CA GLY A 171 15.83 -2.36 -6.17
C GLY A 171 17.26 -2.03 -6.60
N ALA A 172 18.19 -2.99 -6.45
CA ALA A 172 19.56 -2.85 -6.95
C ALA A 172 19.60 -2.72 -8.49
N LEU A 173 18.86 -3.59 -9.20
CA LEU A 173 18.72 -3.57 -10.67
C LEU A 173 18.14 -2.23 -11.15
N CYS A 174 17.05 -1.76 -10.53
CA CYS A 174 16.41 -0.51 -10.92
C CYS A 174 17.34 0.70 -10.73
N ARG A 175 18.09 0.74 -9.64
CA ARG A 175 19.08 1.79 -9.36
C ARG A 175 20.20 1.79 -10.40
N GLU A 176 20.75 0.62 -10.74
CA GLU A 176 21.79 0.48 -11.77
C GLU A 176 21.31 0.99 -13.13
N ARG A 177 20.07 0.71 -13.48
CA ARG A 177 19.46 1.05 -14.77
C ARG A 177 18.79 2.43 -14.82
N GLY A 178 18.75 3.17 -13.70
CA GLY A 178 18.07 4.48 -13.62
C GLY A 178 16.55 4.38 -13.83
N ILE A 179 15.93 3.26 -13.45
CA ILE A 179 14.50 2.98 -13.61
C ILE A 179 13.77 3.29 -12.30
N LEU A 180 12.59 3.94 -12.38
CA LEU A 180 11.76 4.23 -11.22
C LEU A 180 11.25 2.92 -10.60
N TYR A 181 11.62 2.65 -9.35
CA TYR A 181 11.17 1.49 -8.60
C TYR A 181 10.04 1.88 -7.65
N VAL A 182 8.83 1.40 -7.94
CA VAL A 182 7.63 1.65 -7.14
C VAL A 182 7.24 0.39 -6.40
N VAL A 183 7.15 0.48 -5.08
CA VAL A 183 6.77 -0.62 -4.20
C VAL A 183 5.46 -0.31 -3.50
N ASP A 184 4.45 -1.14 -3.72
CA ASP A 184 3.22 -1.10 -2.94
C ASP A 184 3.45 -1.82 -1.59
N ASN A 185 3.48 -1.02 -0.52
CA ASN A 185 3.76 -1.44 0.84
C ASN A 185 2.50 -1.73 1.65
N THR A 186 1.34 -1.77 1.01
CA THR A 186 0.04 -1.90 1.67
C THR A 186 -0.03 -3.10 2.61
N MET A 187 0.53 -4.24 2.19
CA MET A 187 0.40 -5.50 2.93
C MET A 187 1.33 -5.61 4.13
N THR A 188 2.50 -4.99 4.08
CA THR A 188 3.47 -4.94 5.18
C THR A 188 3.30 -3.70 6.05
N SER A 189 2.79 -2.61 5.49
CA SER A 189 2.81 -1.28 6.10
C SER A 189 4.22 -0.80 6.47
N PRO A 190 4.45 0.48 6.73
CA PRO A 190 5.75 1.00 7.17
C PRO A 190 6.20 0.49 8.55
N TYR A 191 5.32 -0.18 9.29
CA TYR A 191 5.67 -0.79 10.58
C TYR A 191 6.46 -2.09 10.43
N LEU A 192 6.04 -2.96 9.51
CA LEU A 192 6.72 -4.24 9.28
C LEU A 192 7.93 -4.08 8.38
N PHE A 193 7.86 -3.15 7.41
CA PHE A 193 8.91 -3.00 6.40
C PHE A 193 8.89 -1.60 5.79
N ARG A 194 10.08 -1.07 5.47
CA ARG A 194 10.24 0.19 4.74
C ARG A 194 10.92 -0.08 3.40
N PRO A 195 10.21 0.08 2.29
CA PRO A 195 10.77 -0.17 0.95
C PRO A 195 11.98 0.68 0.59
N LYS A 196 12.19 1.80 1.28
CA LYS A 196 13.42 2.60 1.18
C LYS A 196 14.67 1.76 1.45
N ASP A 197 14.61 0.81 2.38
CA ASP A 197 15.74 -0.03 2.78
C ASP A 197 16.20 -0.99 1.67
N VAL A 198 15.36 -1.22 0.66
CA VAL A 198 15.66 -2.01 -0.55
C VAL A 198 15.76 -1.15 -1.81
N GLY A 199 15.84 0.17 -1.69
CA GLY A 199 16.09 1.08 -2.80
C GLY A 199 14.85 1.50 -3.58
N ALA A 200 13.64 1.35 -3.02
CA ALA A 200 12.43 1.89 -3.64
C ALA A 200 12.55 3.40 -3.87
N SER A 201 12.16 3.85 -5.05
CA SER A 201 12.08 5.27 -5.42
C SER A 201 10.83 5.92 -4.84
N LEU A 202 9.69 5.25 -5.05
CA LEU A 202 8.38 5.64 -4.54
C LEU A 202 7.76 4.48 -3.77
N VAL A 203 7.13 4.79 -2.65
CA VAL A 203 6.36 3.85 -1.84
C VAL A 203 4.88 4.20 -1.94
N LEU A 204 4.07 3.22 -2.31
CA LEU A 204 2.61 3.30 -2.32
C LEU A 204 2.04 2.62 -1.08
N ASN A 205 0.99 3.20 -0.50
CA ASN A 205 0.16 2.55 0.50
C ASN A 205 -1.32 2.82 0.23
N ALA A 206 -2.15 1.79 0.27
CA ALA A 206 -3.58 1.95 0.47
C ALA A 206 -3.83 2.20 1.96
N LEU A 207 -3.98 3.48 2.34
CA LEU A 207 -4.18 3.91 3.73
C LEU A 207 -5.45 3.31 4.36
N THR A 208 -6.42 2.93 3.53
CA THR A 208 -7.66 2.21 3.88
C THR A 208 -7.40 0.95 4.72
N LYS A 209 -6.24 0.29 4.51
CA LYS A 209 -5.89 -1.02 5.08
C LYS A 209 -5.29 -0.85 6.47
N SER A 210 -4.27 -1.57 6.83
CA SER A 210 -3.69 -1.61 8.19
C SER A 210 -3.30 -0.24 8.75
N ILE A 211 -3.00 0.76 7.91
CA ILE A 211 -2.69 2.12 8.39
C ILE A 211 -3.93 2.75 9.05
N GLY A 212 -5.06 2.80 8.37
CA GLY A 212 -6.34 3.23 8.96
C GLY A 212 -6.90 2.21 9.95
N GLY A 213 -6.90 0.95 9.58
CA GLY A 213 -7.13 -0.20 10.44
C GLY A 213 -8.56 -0.44 10.94
N HIS A 214 -9.53 0.41 10.58
CA HIS A 214 -10.88 0.35 11.14
C HIS A 214 -11.97 0.23 10.07
N GLY A 215 -11.62 0.13 8.79
CA GLY A 215 -12.59 0.01 7.70
C GLY A 215 -13.54 1.21 7.54
N ASN A 216 -13.19 2.38 8.10
CA ASN A 216 -14.07 3.56 8.20
C ASN A 216 -13.64 4.74 7.32
N ALA A 217 -12.52 4.62 6.60
CA ALA A 217 -12.05 5.66 5.68
C ALA A 217 -11.27 5.06 4.51
N LEU A 218 -11.47 5.62 3.32
CA LEU A 218 -10.66 5.33 2.14
C LEU A 218 -9.47 6.30 2.08
N GLY A 219 -8.34 5.81 1.56
CA GLY A 219 -7.19 6.67 1.28
C GLY A 219 -6.07 5.91 0.57
N GLY A 220 -5.19 6.66 -0.07
CA GLY A 220 -3.96 6.18 -0.67
C GLY A 220 -2.85 7.18 -0.47
N SER A 221 -1.60 6.75 -0.56
CA SER A 221 -0.44 7.64 -0.52
C SER A 221 0.65 7.22 -1.49
N LEU A 222 1.42 8.20 -1.95
CA LEU A 222 2.71 8.03 -2.61
C LEU A 222 3.75 8.80 -1.82
N THR A 223 4.78 8.11 -1.37
CA THR A 223 5.92 8.69 -0.64
C THR A 223 7.18 8.61 -1.50
N ASP A 224 7.82 9.73 -1.73
CA ASP A 224 9.16 9.80 -2.31
C ASP A 224 10.19 9.47 -1.22
N THR A 225 11.03 8.48 -1.47
CA THR A 225 12.08 8.05 -0.52
C THR A 225 13.31 8.96 -0.54
N GLY A 226 13.44 9.80 -1.58
CA GLY A 226 14.60 10.63 -1.85
C GLY A 226 15.78 9.90 -2.46
N LEU A 227 15.61 8.63 -2.86
CA LEU A 227 16.69 7.82 -3.44
C LEU A 227 16.79 7.92 -4.96
N PHE A 228 15.72 8.39 -5.62
CA PHE A 228 15.67 8.49 -7.07
C PHE A 228 16.15 9.87 -7.57
N ASP A 229 17.01 9.88 -8.57
CA ASP A 229 17.44 11.11 -9.21
C ASP A 229 16.48 11.54 -10.32
N TRP A 230 15.55 12.43 -9.97
CA TRP A 230 14.56 12.95 -10.90
C TRP A 230 15.17 13.77 -12.06
N SER A 231 16.44 14.21 -11.96
CA SER A 231 17.09 14.98 -13.05
C SER A 231 17.25 14.19 -14.34
N HIS A 232 17.32 12.85 -14.22
CA HIS A 232 17.43 11.92 -15.34
C HIS A 232 16.08 11.34 -15.79
N TYR A 233 14.97 11.65 -15.10
CA TYR A 233 13.66 11.13 -15.50
C TYR A 233 13.10 11.92 -16.69
N PRO A 234 12.88 11.27 -17.87
CA PRO A 234 12.64 12.00 -19.12
C PRO A 234 11.30 12.75 -19.17
N ASN A 235 10.32 12.33 -18.39
CA ASN A 235 8.94 12.81 -18.48
C ASN A 235 8.62 13.99 -17.56
N ILE A 236 9.61 14.60 -16.93
CA ILE A 236 9.39 15.82 -16.13
C ILE A 236 9.18 17.01 -17.07
N ALA A 237 8.02 17.66 -16.94
CA ALA A 237 7.70 18.84 -17.71
C ALA A 237 8.54 20.04 -17.26
N GLU A 238 8.93 20.89 -18.22
CA GLU A 238 9.83 22.04 -18.02
C GLU A 238 9.37 22.99 -16.92
N SER A 239 8.04 23.16 -16.78
CA SER A 239 7.43 24.00 -15.75
C SER A 239 7.74 23.59 -14.31
N TYR A 240 8.13 22.32 -14.07
CA TYR A 240 8.47 21.81 -12.73
C TYR A 240 9.98 21.85 -12.45
N LYS A 241 10.81 22.03 -13.46
CA LYS A 241 12.27 22.13 -13.34
C LYS A 241 12.75 23.43 -12.65
N ARG A 242 11.84 24.37 -12.42
CA ARG A 242 12.10 25.55 -11.59
C ARG A 242 12.34 25.25 -10.11
N PHE A 243 11.93 24.05 -9.64
CA PHE A 243 12.21 23.58 -8.28
C PHE A 243 13.57 22.90 -8.20
N ALA A 244 14.04 22.58 -7.00
CA ALA A 244 15.22 21.72 -6.84
C ALA A 244 14.96 20.32 -7.46
N PRO A 245 15.94 19.70 -8.14
CA PRO A 245 15.74 18.42 -8.83
C PRO A 245 15.07 17.34 -7.98
N ALA A 246 15.43 17.22 -6.71
CA ALA A 246 14.81 16.27 -5.78
C ALA A 246 13.29 16.46 -5.57
N GLN A 247 12.73 17.59 -5.97
CA GLN A 247 11.31 17.90 -5.82
C GLN A 247 10.49 17.68 -7.11
N TRP A 248 11.12 17.45 -8.25
CA TRP A 248 10.45 17.47 -9.56
C TRP A 248 9.34 16.45 -9.68
N GLY A 249 9.60 15.20 -9.29
CA GLY A 249 8.59 14.13 -9.36
C GLY A 249 7.36 14.43 -8.53
N MET A 250 7.54 14.83 -7.28
CA MET A 250 6.42 15.12 -6.38
C MET A 250 5.68 16.40 -6.74
N ALA A 251 6.38 17.42 -7.26
CA ALA A 251 5.75 18.64 -7.77
C ALA A 251 4.87 18.32 -8.99
N GLN A 252 5.36 17.49 -9.92
CA GLN A 252 4.59 17.04 -11.08
C GLN A 252 3.39 16.16 -10.67
N LEU A 253 3.57 15.20 -9.77
CA LEU A 253 2.50 14.36 -9.23
C LEU A 253 1.40 15.22 -8.57
N ARG A 254 1.76 16.17 -7.71
CA ARG A 254 0.80 17.08 -7.08
C ARG A 254 0.02 17.91 -8.12
N ALA A 255 0.70 18.39 -9.14
CA ALA A 255 0.05 19.21 -10.16
C ALA A 255 -0.80 18.37 -11.11
N LYS A 256 -0.28 17.30 -11.67
CA LYS A 256 -0.96 16.52 -12.72
C LYS A 256 -2.00 15.56 -12.16
N ALA A 257 -1.72 14.92 -11.03
CA ALA A 257 -2.67 13.97 -10.45
C ALA A 257 -3.68 14.65 -9.49
N LEU A 258 -3.26 15.47 -8.54
CA LEU A 258 -4.20 16.09 -7.60
C LEU A 258 -4.90 17.30 -8.21
N ARG A 259 -4.13 18.28 -8.72
CA ARG A 259 -4.72 19.51 -9.24
C ARG A 259 -5.57 19.27 -10.50
N ASP A 260 -4.99 18.57 -11.49
CA ASP A 260 -5.61 18.47 -12.82
C ASP A 260 -6.62 17.31 -12.89
N PHE A 261 -6.29 16.14 -12.31
CA PHE A 261 -7.13 14.94 -12.35
C PHE A 261 -8.10 14.82 -11.18
N GLY A 262 -7.71 15.24 -9.97
CA GLY A 262 -8.64 15.44 -8.86
C GLY A 262 -8.83 14.30 -7.89
N GLY A 263 -7.95 13.31 -7.82
CA GLY A 263 -8.02 12.20 -6.86
C GLY A 263 -7.71 12.59 -5.41
N ALA A 264 -8.17 13.76 -4.94
CA ALA A 264 -7.81 14.36 -3.65
C ALA A 264 -8.51 13.68 -2.47
N LEU A 265 -7.78 13.47 -1.37
CA LEU A 265 -8.31 12.97 -0.10
C LEU A 265 -9.13 14.05 0.61
N GLY A 266 -10.29 13.68 1.15
CA GLY A 266 -11.10 14.58 2.02
C GLY A 266 -10.50 14.72 3.42
N PRO A 267 -10.72 15.87 4.10
CA PRO A 267 -10.14 16.13 5.42
C PRO A 267 -10.69 15.21 6.52
N GLU A 268 -11.96 14.81 6.46
CA GLU A 268 -12.57 13.87 7.40
C GLU A 268 -11.90 12.48 7.29
N ALA A 269 -11.76 11.97 6.08
CA ALA A 269 -11.07 10.70 5.85
C ALA A 269 -9.61 10.80 6.29
N ALA A 270 -8.92 11.91 6.01
CA ALA A 270 -7.55 12.14 6.46
C ALA A 270 -7.42 12.10 7.98
N HIS A 271 -8.38 12.68 8.71
CA HIS A 271 -8.42 12.64 10.17
C HIS A 271 -8.60 11.21 10.69
N HIS A 272 -9.58 10.46 10.16
CA HIS A 272 -9.82 9.07 10.58
C HIS A 272 -8.59 8.19 10.34
N LEU A 273 -7.93 8.34 9.19
CA LEU A 273 -6.70 7.63 8.87
C LEU A 273 -5.54 8.01 9.80
N ALA A 274 -5.42 9.30 10.15
CA ALA A 274 -4.40 9.77 11.08
C ALA A 274 -4.59 9.17 12.48
N VAL A 275 -5.81 9.19 13.01
CA VAL A 275 -6.16 8.59 14.31
C VAL A 275 -5.95 7.07 14.29
N GLY A 276 -6.46 6.37 13.26
CA GLY A 276 -6.29 4.92 13.13
C GLY A 276 -4.83 4.50 13.10
N SER A 277 -3.96 5.29 12.48
CA SER A 277 -2.54 5.00 12.36
C SER A 277 -1.78 5.00 13.71
N GLU A 278 -2.31 5.65 14.73
CA GLU A 278 -1.65 5.77 16.04
C GLU A 278 -1.56 4.44 16.80
N THR A 279 -2.51 3.52 16.55
CA THR A 279 -2.53 2.18 17.13
C THR A 279 -2.02 1.10 16.17
N MET A 280 -1.50 1.48 15.01
CA MET A 280 -1.12 0.54 13.95
C MET A 280 -0.13 -0.53 14.43
N ALA A 281 0.91 -0.14 15.15
CA ALA A 281 1.92 -1.06 15.66
C ALA A 281 1.29 -2.16 16.55
N LEU A 282 0.44 -1.76 17.51
CA LEU A 282 -0.24 -2.67 18.42
C LEU A 282 -1.15 -3.65 17.67
N ARG A 283 -1.90 -3.15 16.68
CA ARG A 283 -2.80 -3.98 15.88
C ARG A 283 -2.03 -5.00 15.05
N ILE A 284 -1.01 -4.55 14.33
CA ILE A 284 -0.21 -5.41 13.44
C ILE A 284 0.56 -6.48 14.23
N GLU A 285 1.05 -6.18 15.43
CA GLU A 285 1.68 -7.17 16.30
C GLU A 285 0.69 -8.27 16.70
N ARG A 286 -0.53 -7.89 17.12
CA ARG A 286 -1.60 -8.84 17.47
C ARG A 286 -2.03 -9.63 16.22
N GLU A 287 -2.35 -8.96 15.11
CA GLU A 287 -2.73 -9.60 13.85
C GLU A 287 -1.68 -10.63 13.39
N SER A 288 -0.40 -10.27 13.44
CA SER A 288 0.70 -11.14 13.01
C SER A 288 0.85 -12.37 13.90
N SER A 289 0.75 -12.21 15.23
CA SER A 289 0.86 -13.33 16.18
C SER A 289 -0.30 -14.32 16.05
N THR A 290 -1.52 -13.80 15.93
CA THR A 290 -2.73 -14.61 15.73
C THR A 290 -2.73 -15.29 14.36
N ALA A 291 -2.29 -14.58 13.28
CA ALA A 291 -2.17 -15.16 11.94
C ALA A 291 -1.18 -16.33 11.90
N LEU A 292 -0.04 -16.22 12.61
CA LEU A 292 0.93 -17.32 12.70
C LEU A 292 0.35 -18.52 13.44
N ALA A 293 -0.36 -18.31 14.55
CA ALA A 293 -1.01 -19.38 15.31
C ALA A 293 -2.08 -20.08 14.45
N LEU A 294 -2.94 -19.30 13.76
CA LEU A 294 -3.97 -19.83 12.87
C LEU A 294 -3.38 -20.59 11.68
N ALA A 295 -2.37 -20.03 11.01
CA ALA A 295 -1.70 -20.68 9.89
C ALA A 295 -1.06 -22.01 10.32
N THR A 296 -0.45 -22.06 11.51
CA THR A 296 0.13 -23.28 12.08
C THR A 296 -0.94 -24.34 12.36
N LYS A 297 -2.06 -23.95 13.00
CA LYS A 297 -3.20 -24.85 13.28
C LYS A 297 -3.81 -25.39 11.99
N LEU A 298 -4.07 -24.54 11.00
CA LEU A 298 -4.60 -24.95 9.69
C LEU A 298 -3.66 -25.88 8.93
N SER A 299 -2.33 -25.65 8.99
CA SER A 299 -1.35 -26.51 8.31
C SER A 299 -1.28 -27.93 8.90
N ALA A 300 -1.67 -28.10 10.14
CA ALA A 300 -1.71 -29.40 10.81
C ALA A 300 -3.05 -30.14 10.59
N ASP A 301 -4.07 -29.51 10.03
CA ASP A 301 -5.40 -30.11 9.83
C ASP A 301 -5.45 -30.96 8.55
N ALA A 302 -5.90 -32.20 8.71
CA ALA A 302 -5.97 -33.14 7.58
C ALA A 302 -6.95 -32.74 6.46
N ARG A 303 -7.87 -31.81 6.70
CA ARG A 303 -8.90 -31.30 5.77
C ARG A 303 -8.41 -30.11 4.95
N VAL A 304 -7.28 -29.51 5.34
CA VAL A 304 -6.64 -28.40 4.64
C VAL A 304 -5.60 -28.98 3.65
N ALA A 305 -5.68 -28.51 2.41
CA ALA A 305 -4.76 -28.96 1.34
C ALA A 305 -3.46 -28.16 1.33
N ALA A 306 -3.55 -26.86 1.54
CA ALA A 306 -2.40 -25.94 1.54
C ALA A 306 -2.68 -24.70 2.41
N VAL A 307 -1.62 -24.11 2.98
CA VAL A 307 -1.67 -22.84 3.70
C VAL A 307 -0.57 -21.92 3.16
N TYR A 308 -0.94 -20.70 2.81
CA TYR A 308 -0.06 -19.67 2.28
C TYR A 308 0.10 -18.56 3.32
N TYR A 309 1.21 -18.56 4.02
CA TYR A 309 1.56 -17.53 5.01
C TYR A 309 3.08 -17.41 5.14
N PRO A 310 3.66 -16.20 4.97
CA PRO A 310 5.12 -16.03 4.95
C PRO A 310 5.82 -16.42 6.25
N GLY A 311 5.07 -16.47 7.36
CA GLY A 311 5.57 -16.91 8.66
C GLY A 311 5.80 -18.41 8.81
N LEU A 312 5.24 -19.24 7.91
CA LEU A 312 5.46 -20.68 7.92
C LEU A 312 6.78 -21.04 7.28
N PRO A 313 7.61 -21.94 7.88
CA PRO A 313 8.86 -22.41 7.27
C PRO A 313 8.68 -23.07 5.90
N THR A 314 7.48 -23.59 5.61
CA THR A 314 7.11 -24.21 4.33
C THR A 314 6.81 -23.19 3.22
N HIS A 315 6.66 -21.91 3.54
CA HIS A 315 6.42 -20.88 2.52
C HIS A 315 7.68 -20.68 1.65
N PRO A 316 7.56 -20.66 0.31
CA PRO A 316 8.73 -20.58 -0.60
C PRO A 316 9.66 -19.40 -0.34
N GLN A 317 9.12 -18.25 0.07
CA GLN A 317 9.88 -17.03 0.36
C GLN A 317 10.02 -16.77 1.88
N HIS A 318 9.86 -17.78 2.75
CA HIS A 318 10.00 -17.59 4.22
C HIS A 318 11.35 -16.96 4.60
N ALA A 319 12.44 -17.40 3.97
CA ALA A 319 13.79 -16.89 4.27
C ALA A 319 13.90 -15.38 3.95
N ILE A 320 13.33 -14.93 2.83
CA ILE A 320 13.27 -13.51 2.43
C ILE A 320 12.40 -12.73 3.41
N ALA A 321 11.22 -13.24 3.74
CA ALA A 321 10.32 -12.61 4.71
C ALA A 321 10.99 -12.40 6.08
N LYS A 322 11.66 -13.43 6.58
CA LYS A 322 12.40 -13.40 7.85
C LYS A 322 13.56 -12.40 7.86
N GLN A 323 14.19 -12.20 6.72
CA GLN A 323 15.30 -11.24 6.58
C GLN A 323 14.79 -9.80 6.51
N LEU A 324 13.69 -9.54 5.80
CA LEU A 324 13.25 -8.20 5.46
C LEU A 324 12.21 -7.64 6.44
N PHE A 325 11.31 -8.47 6.94
CA PHE A 325 10.12 -8.02 7.66
C PHE A 325 10.26 -8.23 9.17
N ARG A 326 9.76 -7.27 9.94
CA ARG A 326 9.70 -7.35 11.42
C ARG A 326 8.80 -8.49 11.90
N ALA A 327 7.70 -8.74 11.18
CA ALA A 327 6.76 -9.84 11.34
C ALA A 327 6.06 -10.07 9.99
N TYR A 328 5.07 -10.95 9.91
CA TYR A 328 4.57 -11.45 8.62
C TYR A 328 3.18 -10.91 8.25
N GLY A 329 2.60 -10.01 9.07
CA GLY A 329 1.29 -9.39 8.84
C GLY A 329 0.11 -10.31 9.17
N GLY A 330 -1.10 -9.78 8.99
CA GLY A 330 -2.35 -10.47 9.30
C GLY A 330 -2.99 -11.20 8.11
N LEU A 331 -2.37 -11.22 6.91
CA LEU A 331 -2.95 -11.88 5.74
C LEU A 331 -2.41 -13.29 5.57
N LEU A 332 -3.32 -14.27 5.51
CA LEU A 332 -3.03 -15.65 5.09
C LEU A 332 -4.11 -16.14 4.13
N SER A 333 -3.81 -17.21 3.38
CA SER A 333 -4.81 -17.94 2.62
C SER A 333 -4.60 -19.44 2.81
N PHE A 334 -5.69 -20.21 2.61
CA PHE A 334 -5.60 -21.66 2.66
C PHE A 334 -6.61 -22.30 1.69
N GLU A 335 -6.34 -23.53 1.32
CA GLU A 335 -7.19 -24.34 0.43
C GLU A 335 -7.76 -25.52 1.21
N LEU A 336 -9.05 -25.75 1.04
CA LEU A 336 -9.70 -26.97 1.53
C LEU A 336 -9.42 -28.13 0.58
N LYS A 337 -9.32 -29.35 1.11
CA LYS A 337 -9.24 -30.56 0.30
C LYS A 337 -10.51 -30.81 -0.50
N GLU A 338 -10.38 -31.62 -1.55
CA GLU A 338 -11.51 -32.11 -2.33
C GLU A 338 -12.56 -32.76 -1.42
N GLY A 339 -13.84 -32.47 -1.71
CA GLY A 339 -14.99 -32.90 -0.89
C GLY A 339 -15.43 -31.88 0.16
N PHE A 340 -14.67 -30.80 0.38
CA PHE A 340 -15.10 -29.71 1.28
C PHE A 340 -15.50 -28.48 0.45
N ASP A 341 -16.72 -27.98 0.68
CA ASP A 341 -17.23 -26.77 0.07
C ASP A 341 -16.78 -25.52 0.87
N CYS A 342 -16.15 -24.55 0.18
CA CYS A 342 -15.66 -23.34 0.84
C CYS A 342 -16.78 -22.42 1.34
N PHE A 343 -17.95 -22.42 0.69
CA PHE A 343 -19.09 -21.62 1.14
C PHE A 343 -19.70 -22.20 2.39
N ASP A 344 -19.90 -23.53 2.45
CA ASP A 344 -20.39 -24.21 3.63
C ASP A 344 -19.46 -23.97 4.82
N TYR A 345 -18.15 -24.09 4.60
CA TYR A 345 -17.14 -23.77 5.62
C TYR A 345 -17.28 -22.33 6.12
N LEU A 346 -17.29 -21.36 5.21
CA LEU A 346 -17.36 -19.92 5.55
C LEU A 346 -18.66 -19.57 6.29
N ASN A 347 -19.78 -20.19 5.91
CA ASN A 347 -21.10 -19.97 6.54
C ASN A 347 -21.20 -20.55 7.96
N ARG A 348 -20.28 -21.43 8.37
CA ARG A 348 -20.21 -22.00 9.73
C ARG A 348 -19.36 -21.15 10.68
N LEU A 349 -18.54 -20.24 10.18
CA LEU A 349 -17.79 -19.32 11.01
C LEU A 349 -18.73 -18.39 11.78
N LYS A 350 -18.44 -18.16 13.05
CA LYS A 350 -19.28 -17.37 13.98
C LYS A 350 -18.67 -16.01 14.31
N ILE A 351 -17.35 -15.89 14.21
CA ILE A 351 -16.58 -14.68 14.55
C ILE A 351 -16.08 -14.02 13.28
N ALA A 352 -15.40 -14.77 12.39
CA ALA A 352 -14.87 -14.23 11.16
C ALA A 352 -15.99 -13.84 10.19
N ILE A 353 -15.88 -12.64 9.60
CA ILE A 353 -16.95 -12.00 8.81
C ILE A 353 -16.64 -12.13 7.32
N PRO A 354 -17.59 -12.65 6.50
CA PRO A 354 -17.45 -12.60 5.03
C PRO A 354 -17.47 -11.16 4.51
N ALA A 355 -16.28 -10.61 4.21
CA ALA A 355 -16.12 -9.25 3.72
C ALA A 355 -14.85 -9.08 2.89
N SER A 356 -14.88 -8.23 1.86
CA SER A 356 -13.78 -8.09 0.90
C SER A 356 -12.60 -7.24 1.37
N ASN A 357 -12.73 -6.49 2.47
CA ASN A 357 -11.64 -5.65 3.00
C ASN A 357 -10.51 -6.51 3.62
N LEU A 358 -9.44 -5.85 4.08
CA LEU A 358 -8.33 -6.45 4.84
C LEU A 358 -7.68 -5.37 5.72
N GLY A 359 -6.90 -5.81 6.72
CA GLY A 359 -6.24 -4.91 7.69
C GLY A 359 -7.23 -4.15 8.56
N ASP A 360 -8.38 -4.76 8.86
CA ASP A 360 -9.40 -4.27 9.78
C ASP A 360 -9.16 -4.86 11.18
N THR A 361 -9.71 -4.24 12.20
CA THR A 361 -9.70 -4.78 13.58
C THR A 361 -10.49 -6.08 13.72
N ARG A 362 -11.37 -6.38 12.78
CA ARG A 362 -12.16 -7.63 12.71
C ARG A 362 -11.54 -8.59 11.72
N THR A 363 -11.61 -9.88 12.02
CA THR A 363 -11.21 -10.94 11.11
C THR A 363 -12.20 -11.05 9.94
N LEU A 364 -11.66 -10.92 8.73
CA LEU A 364 -12.44 -10.94 7.49
C LEU A 364 -12.02 -12.12 6.61
N VAL A 365 -12.99 -12.77 5.98
CA VAL A 365 -12.78 -13.94 5.12
C VAL A 365 -13.49 -13.80 3.78
N ILE A 366 -12.89 -14.34 2.71
CA ILE A 366 -13.55 -14.42 1.39
C ILE A 366 -13.18 -15.69 0.63
N PRO A 367 -14.11 -16.27 -0.17
CA PRO A 367 -13.81 -17.28 -1.18
C PRO A 367 -13.23 -16.57 -2.41
N VAL A 368 -11.92 -16.66 -2.59
CA VAL A 368 -11.13 -15.83 -3.51
C VAL A 368 -11.57 -15.95 -4.96
N ALA A 369 -11.71 -17.20 -5.45
CA ALA A 369 -12.07 -17.49 -6.83
C ALA A 369 -13.46 -16.96 -7.20
N HIS A 370 -14.37 -16.93 -6.24
CA HIS A 370 -15.77 -16.57 -6.42
C HIS A 370 -16.06 -15.09 -6.16
N THR A 371 -15.05 -14.33 -5.70
CA THR A 371 -15.18 -12.92 -5.35
C THR A 371 -14.19 -12.06 -6.12
N ILE A 372 -13.07 -11.70 -5.52
CA ILE A 372 -12.09 -10.73 -6.06
C ILE A 372 -11.36 -11.21 -7.33
N TYR A 373 -11.45 -12.49 -7.68
CA TYR A 373 -10.87 -13.08 -8.89
C TYR A 373 -11.94 -13.67 -9.85
N HIS A 374 -13.24 -13.45 -9.59
CA HIS A 374 -14.32 -14.00 -10.40
C HIS A 374 -14.24 -13.54 -11.86
N GLU A 375 -14.01 -12.24 -12.09
CA GLU A 375 -13.96 -11.64 -13.43
C GLU A 375 -12.81 -12.15 -14.30
N MET A 376 -11.76 -12.71 -13.72
CA MET A 376 -10.63 -13.24 -14.48
C MET A 376 -10.98 -14.53 -15.27
N GLY A 377 -12.05 -15.20 -14.90
CA GLY A 377 -12.44 -16.48 -15.47
C GLY A 377 -11.55 -17.67 -14.99
N PRO A 378 -12.06 -18.92 -15.14
CA PRO A 378 -11.44 -20.11 -14.55
C PRO A 378 -10.05 -20.42 -15.12
N ALA A 379 -9.84 -20.29 -16.42
CA ALA A 379 -8.55 -20.59 -17.06
C ALA A 379 -7.42 -19.70 -16.53
N ARG A 380 -7.68 -18.40 -16.36
CA ARG A 380 -6.68 -17.46 -15.84
C ARG A 380 -6.45 -17.66 -14.33
N ARG A 381 -7.52 -17.93 -13.56
CA ARG A 381 -7.38 -18.28 -12.14
C ARG A 381 -6.47 -19.51 -11.97
N ALA A 382 -6.71 -20.57 -12.75
CA ALA A 382 -5.89 -21.77 -12.72
C ALA A 382 -4.41 -21.49 -13.04
N SER A 383 -4.12 -20.66 -14.06
CA SER A 383 -2.73 -20.28 -14.41
C SER A 383 -2.02 -19.47 -13.30
N MET A 384 -2.80 -18.80 -12.43
CA MET A 384 -2.29 -18.06 -11.26
C MET A 384 -2.25 -18.93 -9.98
N GLY A 385 -2.67 -20.20 -10.07
CA GLY A 385 -2.76 -21.12 -8.93
C GLY A 385 -3.87 -20.74 -7.95
N ILE A 386 -4.95 -20.10 -8.41
CA ILE A 386 -6.12 -19.75 -7.59
C ILE A 386 -7.11 -20.92 -7.67
N ALA A 387 -7.10 -21.77 -6.65
CA ALA A 387 -8.04 -22.87 -6.53
C ALA A 387 -9.47 -22.37 -6.23
N GLU A 388 -10.49 -23.14 -6.65
CA GLU A 388 -11.90 -22.81 -6.35
C GLU A 388 -12.18 -22.84 -4.83
N SER A 389 -11.45 -23.69 -4.08
CA SER A 389 -11.55 -23.78 -2.60
C SER A 389 -10.68 -22.79 -1.84
N LEU A 390 -9.96 -21.88 -2.54
CA LEU A 390 -9.05 -20.93 -1.89
C LEU A 390 -9.81 -19.90 -1.06
N ILE A 391 -9.54 -19.88 0.24
CA ILE A 391 -10.06 -18.91 1.21
C ILE A 391 -8.94 -17.97 1.63
N ARG A 392 -9.20 -16.67 1.56
CA ARG A 392 -8.31 -15.64 2.12
C ARG A 392 -8.84 -15.18 3.48
N VAL A 393 -7.96 -15.06 4.44
CA VAL A 393 -8.22 -14.55 5.79
C VAL A 393 -7.41 -13.29 6.01
N SER A 394 -8.05 -12.21 6.41
CA SER A 394 -7.41 -11.03 7.01
C SER A 394 -7.69 -11.05 8.49
N VAL A 395 -6.70 -11.47 9.27
CA VAL A 395 -6.82 -11.63 10.71
C VAL A 395 -6.94 -10.27 11.39
N GLY A 396 -7.89 -10.13 12.31
CA GLY A 396 -8.10 -8.95 13.14
C GLY A 396 -7.38 -9.03 14.49
N ILE A 397 -7.94 -8.35 15.48
CA ILE A 397 -7.35 -8.24 16.84
C ILE A 397 -8.15 -8.97 17.90
N GLU A 398 -9.08 -9.82 17.50
CA GLU A 398 -9.84 -10.69 18.41
C GLU A 398 -8.91 -11.55 19.28
N ASP A 399 -9.45 -12.16 20.32
CA ASP A 399 -8.69 -13.11 21.14
C ASP A 399 -8.29 -14.33 20.30
N THR A 400 -7.01 -14.67 20.36
CA THR A 400 -6.42 -15.68 19.48
C THR A 400 -7.13 -17.02 19.62
N ASP A 401 -7.40 -17.47 20.87
CA ASP A 401 -8.03 -18.77 21.12
C ASP A 401 -9.45 -18.82 20.56
N ASP A 402 -10.22 -17.73 20.67
CA ASP A 402 -11.58 -17.65 20.11
C ASP A 402 -11.57 -17.83 18.59
N LEU A 403 -10.62 -17.17 17.90
CA LEU A 403 -10.46 -17.35 16.45
C LEU A 403 -10.00 -18.77 16.08
N LEU A 404 -9.04 -19.33 16.81
CA LEU A 404 -8.58 -20.70 16.58
C LEU A 404 -9.73 -21.71 16.73
N ASP A 405 -10.60 -21.52 17.71
CA ASP A 405 -11.76 -22.38 17.95
C ASP A 405 -12.86 -22.17 16.90
N ASP A 406 -13.08 -20.92 16.45
CA ASP A 406 -14.04 -20.61 15.37
C ASP A 406 -13.66 -21.32 14.06
N PHE A 407 -12.38 -21.20 13.65
CA PHE A 407 -11.89 -21.85 12.44
C PHE A 407 -11.89 -23.39 12.56
N ALA A 408 -11.60 -23.96 13.74
CA ALA A 408 -11.59 -25.39 13.95
C ALA A 408 -13.02 -25.98 13.96
N GLN A 409 -13.98 -25.31 14.63
CA GLN A 409 -15.36 -25.79 14.68
C GLN A 409 -16.02 -25.80 13.29
N ALA A 410 -15.70 -24.82 12.44
CA ALA A 410 -16.23 -24.74 11.09
C ALA A 410 -15.73 -25.88 10.18
N LEU A 411 -14.58 -26.51 10.49
CA LEU A 411 -14.09 -27.70 9.80
C LEU A 411 -14.80 -28.98 10.25
N ASN A 412 -15.40 -29.05 11.45
CA ASN A 412 -15.90 -30.28 12.06
C ASN A 412 -17.35 -30.68 11.66
N ALA A 413 -17.96 -30.02 10.71
CA ALA A 413 -19.37 -30.25 10.36
C ALA A 413 -19.56 -30.99 9.06
#